data_c901407826b4414e03d8b28cc1db081c
#
_entry.id   c901407826b4414e03d8b28cc1db081c
#
_cell.length_a   1.000
_cell.length_b   1.000
_cell.length_c   1.000
_cell.angle_alpha   90.00
_cell.angle_beta   90.00
_cell.angle_gamma   90.00
#
_symmetry.space_group_name_H-M   'P 1'
#
loop_
_entity.id
_entity.type
_entity.pdbx_description
1 polymer ?
#
loop_
_entity_poly.entity_id
_entity_poly.type
_entity_poly.pdbx_seq_one_letter_code
_entity_poly.pdbx_strand_id
1 'polypeptide(L)'
;MRTIYTPSIITKELEDKLWNDAIIVFDTCALLDFYFLTEEYQQIMSDILIAMKDRIWIPAHVKYEFEKNHEKGAFNPINEKYSETKIQKNKFVEELKSLIDLWDKQYYHPFITEQSLQDIKDTLTDIEPKIANIKTIISMQYQDRKKEIQDLKEKDIVGKTVNQLNSGIPLSFSEIKKIAEEGRVRYANHIPPGYKDSGTKSGIRQYGDLIIWKEIIRKAKEEKKDIIFISNDQKVDWIITDETNNDKLAEKPNPNELGNPRRELLAEFEEETGRNMWIYSTSSFITKLENIYKPPTPQLELQGKLGVVRDVIEQLVKERNIKRNASESSLLIRCDNCGELFEIDVNDFQFEWQVESSDERAMGPECEYVSYENFKCPSCGQDNDIELHIWEYPMGAFNDQDIDVSNGSIEKSVNLSRFAPFDDYDACIRCGERAVLNDIGLCENCQNEYDRFINSDD
;
A
#
# COMPACT_ATOMS: atom_id res chain seq x y z
N MET A 1 -29.54 26.45 -4.98
CA MET A 1 -28.62 26.39 -3.83
C MET A 1 -28.63 24.96 -3.30
N ARG A 2 -27.50 24.31 -3.31
CA ARG A 2 -27.37 22.94 -2.78
C ARG A 2 -27.41 22.94 -1.26
N THR A 3 -27.84 21.87 -0.68
CA THR A 3 -27.82 21.63 0.77
C THR A 3 -27.22 20.26 1.03
N ILE A 4 -26.94 19.93 2.28
CA ILE A 4 -26.47 18.59 2.67
C ILE A 4 -27.45 17.46 2.30
N TYR A 5 -28.71 17.80 1.99
CA TYR A 5 -29.75 16.88 1.53
C TYR A 5 -29.81 16.72 0.00
N THR A 6 -29.08 17.57 -0.74
CA THR A 6 -29.04 17.51 -2.20
C THR A 6 -28.16 16.34 -2.63
N PRO A 7 -28.65 15.40 -3.46
CA PRO A 7 -27.85 14.28 -3.93
C PRO A 7 -26.54 14.75 -4.62
N SER A 8 -25.44 14.04 -4.39
CA SER A 8 -24.19 14.29 -5.08
C SER A 8 -24.19 13.63 -6.44
N ILE A 9 -24.86 14.26 -7.39
CA ILE A 9 -24.98 13.81 -8.77
C ILE A 9 -24.57 14.96 -9.69
N ILE A 10 -23.84 14.67 -10.75
CA ILE A 10 -23.51 15.63 -11.80
C ILE A 10 -24.40 15.40 -13.02
N THR A 11 -25.05 16.46 -13.51
CA THR A 11 -25.75 16.38 -14.78
C THR A 11 -24.77 16.57 -15.94
N LYS A 12 -25.09 16.03 -17.10
CA LYS A 12 -24.25 16.15 -18.27
C LYS A 12 -24.00 17.61 -18.65
N GLU A 13 -25.01 18.46 -18.54
CA GLU A 13 -24.92 19.91 -18.84
C GLU A 13 -23.91 20.59 -17.88
N LEU A 14 -23.95 20.26 -16.61
CA LEU A 14 -23.00 20.80 -15.63
C LEU A 14 -21.59 20.23 -15.88
N GLU A 15 -21.47 18.95 -16.17
CA GLU A 15 -20.19 18.34 -16.50
C GLU A 15 -19.55 19.00 -17.72
N ASP A 16 -20.31 19.16 -18.81
CA ASP A 16 -19.83 19.80 -20.05
C ASP A 16 -19.41 21.26 -19.77
N LYS A 17 -20.19 21.99 -18.96
CA LYS A 17 -19.84 23.37 -18.56
C LYS A 17 -18.53 23.40 -17.79
N LEU A 18 -18.34 22.53 -16.80
CA LEU A 18 -17.13 22.45 -16.00
C LEU A 18 -15.90 22.16 -16.90
N TRP A 19 -15.98 21.17 -17.74
CA TRP A 19 -14.84 20.82 -18.60
C TRP A 19 -14.51 21.89 -19.63
N ASN A 20 -15.47 22.73 -20.03
CA ASN A 20 -15.24 23.83 -20.97
C ASN A 20 -14.61 25.06 -20.35
N ASP A 21 -14.99 25.46 -19.12
CA ASP A 21 -14.62 26.79 -18.58
C ASP A 21 -14.04 26.79 -17.15
N ALA A 22 -14.18 25.72 -16.38
CA ALA A 22 -13.72 25.69 -15.01
C ALA A 22 -12.19 25.82 -14.88
N ILE A 23 -11.75 26.34 -13.75
CA ILE A 23 -10.35 26.24 -13.34
C ILE A 23 -10.08 24.79 -12.89
N ILE A 24 -8.99 24.23 -13.37
CA ILE A 24 -8.52 22.87 -13.02
C ILE A 24 -7.48 23.02 -11.92
N VAL A 25 -7.76 22.39 -10.81
CA VAL A 25 -6.91 22.40 -9.61
C VAL A 25 -6.41 20.98 -9.36
N PHE A 26 -5.11 20.81 -9.20
CA PHE A 26 -4.53 19.52 -8.87
C PHE A 26 -4.21 19.40 -7.38
N ASP A 27 -4.45 18.22 -6.83
CA ASP A 27 -3.95 17.83 -5.53
C ASP A 27 -2.50 17.34 -5.61
N THR A 28 -1.80 17.31 -4.49
CA THR A 28 -0.41 16.84 -4.38
C THR A 28 -0.23 15.42 -4.88
N CYS A 29 -1.13 14.50 -4.49
CA CYS A 29 -1.05 13.10 -4.91
C CYS A 29 -1.17 12.95 -6.43
N ALA A 30 -2.07 13.69 -7.07
CA ALA A 30 -2.26 13.64 -8.51
C ALA A 30 -1.03 14.14 -9.30
N LEU A 31 -0.32 15.15 -8.78
CA LEU A 31 0.91 15.64 -9.39
C LEU A 31 2.08 14.67 -9.18
N LEU A 32 2.20 14.08 -8.00
CA LEU A 32 3.27 13.12 -7.68
C LEU A 32 3.13 11.82 -8.47
N ASP A 33 1.91 11.42 -8.85
CA ASP A 33 1.68 10.23 -9.64
C ASP A 33 2.35 10.29 -11.03
N PHE A 34 2.56 11.48 -11.59
CA PHE A 34 3.26 11.63 -12.88
C PHE A 34 4.73 11.20 -12.82
N TYR A 35 5.37 11.14 -11.66
CA TYR A 35 6.73 10.61 -11.52
C TYR A 35 6.84 9.11 -11.79
N PHE A 36 5.76 8.35 -11.70
CA PHE A 36 5.75 6.92 -12.00
C PHE A 36 5.69 6.61 -13.50
N LEU A 37 5.50 7.62 -14.32
CA LEU A 37 5.52 7.50 -15.78
C LEU A 37 6.95 7.43 -16.31
N THR A 38 7.14 6.82 -17.48
CA THR A 38 8.42 6.90 -18.19
C THR A 38 8.71 8.33 -18.66
N GLU A 39 9.97 8.62 -18.98
CA GLU A 39 10.39 9.95 -19.44
C GLU A 39 9.50 10.48 -20.61
N GLU A 40 9.19 9.62 -21.58
CA GLU A 40 8.35 9.96 -22.72
C GLU A 40 6.95 10.43 -22.26
N TYR A 41 6.31 9.68 -21.36
CA TYR A 41 4.97 10.01 -20.87
C TYR A 41 4.97 11.20 -19.93
N GLN A 42 6.03 11.39 -19.12
CA GLN A 42 6.21 12.62 -18.35
C GLN A 42 6.27 13.85 -19.25
N GLN A 43 7.00 13.76 -20.37
CA GLN A 43 7.10 14.87 -21.33
C GLN A 43 5.75 15.15 -21.99
N ILE A 44 5.01 14.15 -22.40
CA ILE A 44 3.67 14.32 -22.99
C ILE A 44 2.73 15.02 -21.99
N MET A 45 2.69 14.56 -20.75
CA MET A 45 1.87 15.20 -19.72
C MET A 45 2.32 16.64 -19.43
N SER A 46 3.64 16.89 -19.39
CA SER A 46 4.20 18.23 -19.25
C SER A 46 3.73 19.16 -20.36
N ASP A 47 3.84 18.74 -21.60
CA ASP A 47 3.46 19.57 -22.76
C ASP A 47 1.95 19.91 -22.72
N ILE A 48 1.11 18.95 -22.35
CA ILE A 48 -0.33 19.15 -22.20
C ILE A 48 -0.64 20.13 -21.06
N LEU A 49 -0.06 19.92 -19.87
CA LEU A 49 -0.30 20.79 -18.71
C LEU A 49 0.15 22.22 -18.98
N ILE A 50 1.31 22.41 -19.64
CA ILE A 50 1.82 23.74 -20.01
C ILE A 50 0.91 24.38 -21.06
N ALA A 51 0.44 23.63 -22.06
CA ALA A 51 -0.52 24.17 -23.06
C ALA A 51 -1.84 24.61 -22.41
N MET A 52 -2.23 23.97 -21.30
CA MET A 52 -3.46 24.29 -20.56
C MET A 52 -3.22 25.21 -19.35
N LYS A 53 -2.00 25.77 -19.17
CA LYS A 53 -1.61 26.51 -17.95
C LYS A 53 -2.54 27.64 -17.55
N ASP A 54 -3.22 28.26 -18.50
CA ASP A 54 -4.15 29.38 -18.23
C ASP A 54 -5.45 28.92 -17.54
N ARG A 55 -5.74 27.62 -17.61
CA ARG A 55 -6.85 26.96 -16.91
C ARG A 55 -6.41 26.15 -15.68
N ILE A 56 -5.11 25.98 -15.49
CA ILE A 56 -4.58 25.19 -14.38
C ILE A 56 -4.09 26.14 -13.29
N TRP A 57 -4.47 25.84 -12.06
CA TRP A 57 -4.01 26.58 -10.90
C TRP A 57 -3.67 25.61 -9.76
N ILE A 58 -2.53 25.83 -9.12
CA ILE A 58 -2.01 24.99 -8.03
C ILE A 58 -2.15 25.77 -6.72
N PRO A 59 -2.92 25.27 -5.71
CA PRO A 59 -2.96 25.86 -4.38
C PRO A 59 -1.54 26.01 -3.80
N ALA A 60 -1.29 27.09 -3.07
CA ALA A 60 0.04 27.32 -2.48
C ALA A 60 0.44 26.20 -1.51
N HIS A 61 -0.53 25.65 -0.78
CA HIS A 61 -0.27 24.52 0.13
C HIS A 61 0.07 23.24 -0.64
N VAL A 62 -0.61 22.95 -1.74
CA VAL A 62 -0.26 21.83 -2.64
C VAL A 62 1.16 21.99 -3.19
N LYS A 63 1.52 23.19 -3.64
CA LYS A 63 2.89 23.43 -4.12
C LYS A 63 3.93 23.19 -3.03
N TYR A 64 3.69 23.65 -1.81
CA TYR A 64 4.56 23.39 -0.66
C TYR A 64 4.69 21.89 -0.34
N GLU A 65 3.59 21.16 -0.34
CA GLU A 65 3.61 19.71 -0.10
C GLU A 65 4.33 18.96 -1.23
N PHE A 66 4.11 19.37 -2.48
CA PHE A 66 4.80 18.82 -3.63
C PHE A 66 6.32 19.01 -3.52
N GLU A 67 6.79 20.24 -3.28
CA GLU A 67 8.23 20.56 -3.12
C GLU A 67 8.87 19.77 -1.98
N LYS A 68 8.13 19.51 -0.92
CA LYS A 68 8.60 18.72 0.23
C LYS A 68 8.71 17.24 -0.06
N ASN A 69 7.79 16.70 -0.86
CA ASN A 69 7.59 15.25 -0.99
C ASN A 69 8.13 14.68 -2.30
N HIS A 70 8.37 15.50 -3.34
CA HIS A 70 8.70 15.01 -4.68
C HIS A 70 9.95 14.12 -4.72
N GLU A 71 11.02 14.47 -4.03
CA GLU A 71 12.23 13.65 -4.01
C GLU A 71 12.04 12.31 -3.30
N LYS A 72 11.35 12.31 -2.15
CA LYS A 72 11.16 11.11 -1.34
C LYS A 72 10.04 10.22 -1.88
N GLY A 73 8.92 10.83 -2.26
CA GLY A 73 7.73 10.10 -2.68
C GLY A 73 7.87 9.46 -4.06
N ALA A 74 8.58 10.11 -4.99
CA ALA A 74 8.68 9.66 -6.36
C ALA A 74 9.82 8.67 -6.63
N PHE A 75 10.97 8.84 -5.96
CA PHE A 75 12.19 8.09 -6.32
C PHE A 75 12.60 7.02 -5.31
N ASN A 76 12.27 7.16 -4.01
CA ASN A 76 12.66 6.17 -3.01
C ASN A 76 12.03 4.80 -3.22
N PRO A 77 10.72 4.66 -3.52
CA PRO A 77 10.11 3.35 -3.76
C PRO A 77 10.77 2.57 -4.91
N ILE A 78 11.21 3.28 -5.96
CA ILE A 78 11.91 2.67 -7.10
C ILE A 78 13.29 2.16 -6.67
N ASN A 79 14.02 2.94 -5.87
CA ASN A 79 15.32 2.53 -5.34
C ASN A 79 15.21 1.33 -4.38
N GLU A 80 14.17 1.27 -3.55
CA GLU A 80 13.93 0.18 -2.60
C GLU A 80 13.63 -1.14 -3.33
N LYS A 81 12.73 -1.15 -4.32
CA LYS A 81 12.43 -2.34 -5.13
C LYS A 81 13.67 -2.94 -5.80
N TYR A 82 14.61 -2.12 -6.26
CA TYR A 82 15.87 -2.62 -6.85
C TYR A 82 16.87 -3.10 -5.80
N SER A 83 16.80 -2.64 -4.55
CA SER A 83 17.70 -3.11 -3.48
C SER A 83 17.30 -4.49 -2.95
N GLU A 84 16.02 -4.79 -2.83
CA GLU A 84 15.51 -6.09 -2.37
C GLU A 84 15.91 -7.25 -3.26
N THR A 85 15.88 -7.05 -4.58
CA THR A 85 16.30 -8.08 -5.56
C THR A 85 17.74 -8.57 -5.35
N LYS A 86 18.55 -7.82 -4.60
CA LYS A 86 19.95 -8.14 -4.32
C LYS A 86 20.15 -9.15 -3.18
N ILE A 87 19.23 -9.21 -2.23
CA ILE A 87 19.38 -9.94 -0.95
C ILE A 87 18.92 -11.40 -1.08
N GLN A 88 17.80 -11.67 -1.70
CA GLN A 88 17.19 -13.00 -1.74
C GLN A 88 17.98 -14.08 -2.51
N LYS A 89 18.90 -13.71 -3.41
CA LYS A 89 19.60 -14.65 -4.28
C LYS A 89 20.86 -15.31 -3.69
N ASN A 90 21.33 -14.87 -2.53
CA ASN A 90 22.51 -15.47 -1.88
C ASN A 90 22.14 -16.67 -0.99
N LYS A 91 20.92 -16.70 -0.44
CA LYS A 91 20.48 -17.68 0.56
C LYS A 91 20.51 -19.11 0.01
N PHE A 92 19.91 -19.36 -1.13
CA PHE A 92 19.76 -20.71 -1.70
C PHE A 92 21.09 -21.46 -1.95
N VAL A 93 22.14 -20.81 -2.49
CA VAL A 93 23.44 -21.46 -2.74
C VAL A 93 24.17 -21.77 -1.44
N GLU A 94 24.06 -20.87 -0.46
CA GLU A 94 24.67 -21.05 0.86
C GLU A 94 23.98 -22.17 1.64
N GLU A 95 22.66 -22.26 1.57
CA GLU A 95 21.85 -23.32 2.15
C GLU A 95 22.20 -24.69 1.52
N LEU A 96 22.27 -24.76 0.18
CA LEU A 96 22.65 -25.99 -0.52
C LEU A 96 24.06 -26.46 -0.14
N LYS A 97 25.00 -25.52 0.02
CA LYS A 97 26.36 -25.86 0.50
C LYS A 97 26.36 -26.40 1.92
N SER A 98 25.58 -25.78 2.79
CA SER A 98 25.47 -26.23 4.17
C SER A 98 24.88 -27.64 4.27
N LEU A 99 23.89 -27.98 3.45
CA LEU A 99 23.33 -29.31 3.35
C LEU A 99 24.35 -30.34 2.82
N ILE A 100 25.10 -29.99 1.78
CA ILE A 100 26.19 -30.84 1.25
C ILE A 100 27.23 -31.10 2.32
N ASP A 101 27.66 -30.11 3.07
CA ASP A 101 28.61 -30.23 4.16
C ASP A 101 28.08 -31.09 5.31
N LEU A 102 26.80 -31.04 5.59
CA LEU A 102 26.12 -31.87 6.57
C LEU A 102 26.13 -33.35 6.12
N TRP A 103 25.77 -33.63 4.86
CA TRP A 103 25.72 -34.98 4.32
C TRP A 103 27.12 -35.59 4.17
N ASP A 104 28.14 -34.85 3.86
CA ASP A 104 29.53 -35.31 3.80
C ASP A 104 30.09 -35.77 5.16
N LYS A 105 29.49 -35.34 6.26
CA LYS A 105 29.87 -35.69 7.65
C LYS A 105 29.12 -36.90 8.24
N GLN A 106 28.23 -37.52 7.48
CA GLN A 106 27.45 -38.68 7.95
C GLN A 106 28.23 -39.98 7.87
N TYR A 107 29.03 -40.29 8.89
CA TYR A 107 29.93 -41.44 8.89
C TYR A 107 29.28 -42.78 9.20
N TYR A 108 28.16 -42.85 9.92
CA TYR A 108 27.61 -44.11 10.45
C TYR A 108 26.36 -44.64 9.77
N HIS A 109 25.50 -43.78 9.30
CA HIS A 109 24.27 -44.12 8.58
C HIS A 109 24.02 -43.12 7.50
N PRO A 110 24.71 -43.22 6.36
CA PRO A 110 24.52 -42.28 5.28
C PRO A 110 23.09 -42.38 4.72
N PHE A 111 22.34 -41.35 4.93
CA PHE A 111 20.99 -41.19 4.38
C PHE A 111 21.05 -41.01 2.86
N ILE A 112 22.15 -40.49 2.30
CA ILE A 112 22.39 -40.33 0.88
C ILE A 112 23.57 -41.19 0.42
N THR A 113 23.47 -41.77 -0.78
CA THR A 113 24.58 -42.60 -1.33
C THR A 113 25.74 -41.71 -1.77
N GLU A 114 26.99 -42.26 -1.72
CA GLU A 114 28.18 -41.53 -2.22
C GLU A 114 28.01 -41.04 -3.65
N GLN A 115 27.39 -41.85 -4.53
CA GLN A 115 27.14 -41.49 -5.92
C GLN A 115 26.18 -40.31 -6.01
N SER A 116 25.06 -40.31 -5.29
CA SER A 116 24.11 -39.20 -5.29
C SER A 116 24.69 -37.93 -4.72
N LEU A 117 25.52 -38.03 -3.67
CA LEU A 117 26.22 -36.90 -3.10
C LEU A 117 27.22 -36.30 -4.11
N GLN A 118 27.94 -37.14 -4.85
CA GLN A 118 28.87 -36.70 -5.89
C GLN A 118 28.12 -36.03 -7.04
N ASP A 119 26.99 -36.60 -7.49
CA ASP A 119 26.16 -36.00 -8.55
C ASP A 119 25.63 -34.60 -8.13
N ILE A 120 25.27 -34.42 -6.85
CA ILE A 120 24.83 -33.12 -6.30
C ILE A 120 26.00 -32.12 -6.28
N LYS A 121 27.20 -32.55 -5.84
CA LYS A 121 28.41 -31.71 -5.84
C LYS A 121 28.80 -31.25 -7.26
N ASP A 122 28.72 -32.17 -8.22
CA ASP A 122 29.02 -31.87 -9.62
C ASP A 122 27.99 -30.89 -10.21
N THR A 123 26.72 -31.10 -9.89
CA THR A 123 25.63 -30.20 -10.28
C THR A 123 25.82 -28.79 -9.68
N LEU A 124 26.19 -28.71 -8.40
CA LEU A 124 26.47 -27.43 -7.76
C LEU A 124 27.64 -26.69 -8.42
N THR A 125 28.71 -27.45 -8.76
CA THR A 125 29.89 -26.93 -9.46
C THR A 125 29.53 -26.34 -10.83
N ASP A 126 28.57 -26.96 -11.54
CA ASP A 126 28.09 -26.49 -12.83
C ASP A 126 27.14 -25.27 -12.70
N ILE A 127 26.39 -25.20 -11.62
CA ILE A 127 25.41 -24.11 -11.37
C ILE A 127 26.09 -22.84 -10.85
N GLU A 128 27.09 -22.93 -9.98
CA GLU A 128 27.78 -21.79 -9.39
C GLU A 128 28.24 -20.72 -10.39
N PRO A 129 28.95 -21.08 -11.49
CA PRO A 129 29.36 -20.07 -12.46
C PRO A 129 28.19 -19.46 -13.22
N LYS A 130 27.09 -20.19 -13.41
CA LYS A 130 25.87 -19.69 -14.03
C LYS A 130 25.18 -18.66 -13.11
N ILE A 131 25.10 -18.95 -11.81
CA ILE A 131 24.58 -18.03 -10.82
C ILE A 131 25.47 -16.79 -10.69
N ALA A 132 26.79 -16.97 -10.69
CA ALA A 132 27.73 -15.82 -10.69
C ALA A 132 27.55 -14.93 -11.92
N ASN A 133 27.34 -15.51 -13.09
CA ASN A 133 27.03 -14.77 -14.31
C ASN A 133 25.69 -14.02 -14.22
N ILE A 134 24.65 -14.68 -13.72
CA ILE A 134 23.35 -14.03 -13.48
C ILE A 134 23.49 -12.87 -12.49
N LYS A 135 24.23 -13.04 -11.38
CA LYS A 135 24.54 -11.96 -10.43
C LYS A 135 25.22 -10.77 -11.11
N THR A 136 26.18 -11.05 -12.01
CA THR A 136 26.87 -10.01 -12.76
C THR A 136 25.93 -9.24 -13.67
N ILE A 137 25.09 -9.94 -14.44
CA ILE A 137 24.08 -9.33 -15.32
C ILE A 137 23.12 -8.46 -14.52
N ILE A 138 22.58 -8.99 -13.40
CA ILE A 138 21.65 -8.24 -12.53
C ILE A 138 22.35 -7.01 -11.94
N SER A 139 23.62 -7.14 -11.50
CA SER A 139 24.36 -6.02 -10.95
C SER A 139 24.59 -4.92 -11.99
N MET A 140 24.93 -5.29 -13.23
CA MET A 140 25.07 -4.33 -14.33
C MET A 140 23.75 -3.62 -14.62
N GLN A 141 22.67 -4.36 -14.80
CA GLN A 141 21.34 -3.77 -15.02
C GLN A 141 20.89 -2.87 -13.86
N TYR A 142 21.20 -3.25 -12.62
CA TYR A 142 20.94 -2.39 -11.46
C TYR A 142 21.69 -1.06 -11.53
N GLN A 143 22.98 -1.08 -11.92
CA GLN A 143 23.76 0.15 -12.06
C GLN A 143 23.25 1.02 -13.20
N ASP A 144 22.88 0.43 -14.33
CA ASP A 144 22.31 1.15 -15.47
C ASP A 144 20.97 1.81 -15.08
N ARG A 145 20.08 1.08 -14.39
CA ARG A 145 18.83 1.63 -13.90
C ARG A 145 19.01 2.72 -12.84
N LYS A 146 19.98 2.55 -11.95
CA LYS A 146 20.33 3.59 -10.98
C LYS A 146 20.77 4.88 -11.66
N LYS A 147 21.52 4.76 -12.75
CA LYS A 147 21.94 5.90 -13.55
C LYS A 147 20.76 6.56 -14.26
N GLU A 148 19.87 5.78 -14.89
CA GLU A 148 18.65 6.30 -15.52
C GLU A 148 17.77 7.06 -14.52
N ILE A 149 17.58 6.53 -13.29
CA ILE A 149 16.83 7.21 -12.23
C ILE A 149 17.52 8.51 -11.81
N GLN A 150 18.84 8.52 -11.75
CA GLN A 150 19.61 9.73 -11.44
C GLN A 150 19.45 10.78 -12.54
N ASP A 151 19.52 10.37 -13.81
CA ASP A 151 19.32 11.24 -14.97
C ASP A 151 17.88 11.82 -14.97
N LEU A 152 16.87 11.01 -14.61
CA LEU A 152 15.48 11.48 -14.46
C LEU A 152 15.33 12.49 -13.31
N LYS A 153 16.03 12.30 -12.19
CA LYS A 153 16.06 13.26 -11.09
C LYS A 153 16.65 14.61 -11.51
N GLU A 154 17.74 14.58 -12.26
CA GLU A 154 18.40 15.80 -12.75
C GLU A 154 17.56 16.53 -13.81
N LYS A 155 16.86 15.78 -14.66
CA LYS A 155 15.90 16.32 -15.63
C LYS A 155 14.70 16.95 -14.95
N ASP A 156 14.18 16.29 -13.93
CA ASP A 156 12.99 16.68 -13.13
C ASP A 156 11.89 17.34 -14.00
N ILE A 157 11.40 16.58 -14.99
CA ILE A 157 10.39 17.07 -15.94
C ILE A 157 9.13 17.51 -15.19
N VAL A 158 8.62 16.67 -14.26
CA VAL A 158 7.40 16.96 -13.50
C VAL A 158 7.56 18.20 -12.62
N GLY A 159 8.64 18.30 -11.83
CA GLY A 159 8.90 19.46 -10.98
C GLY A 159 9.06 20.74 -11.78
N LYS A 160 9.77 20.70 -12.91
CA LYS A 160 9.87 21.85 -13.82
C LYS A 160 8.53 22.26 -14.40
N THR A 161 7.66 21.28 -14.70
CA THR A 161 6.30 21.55 -15.17
C THR A 161 5.47 22.25 -14.10
N VAL A 162 5.42 21.68 -12.89
CA VAL A 162 4.67 22.26 -11.77
C VAL A 162 5.12 23.70 -11.47
N ASN A 163 6.43 23.98 -11.58
CA ASN A 163 6.98 25.32 -11.38
C ASN A 163 6.59 26.33 -12.47
N GLN A 164 6.17 25.88 -13.64
CA GLN A 164 5.68 26.74 -14.74
C GLN A 164 4.16 26.98 -14.69
N LEU A 165 3.43 26.21 -13.87
CA LEU A 165 1.99 26.37 -13.71
C LEU A 165 1.68 27.56 -12.77
N ASN A 166 0.49 28.16 -12.98
CA ASN A 166 0.01 29.23 -12.10
C ASN A 166 -0.22 28.68 -10.70
N SER A 167 0.32 29.34 -9.68
CA SER A 167 0.17 28.94 -8.29
C SER A 167 -0.40 30.05 -7.42
N GLY A 168 -1.05 29.63 -6.32
CA GLY A 168 -1.60 30.53 -5.31
C GLY A 168 -0.52 31.25 -4.49
N ILE A 169 -0.93 32.32 -3.84
CA ILE A 169 -0.12 33.01 -2.83
C ILE A 169 -0.40 32.32 -1.48
N PRO A 170 0.63 31.94 -0.72
CA PRO A 170 0.45 31.32 0.58
C PRO A 170 -0.45 32.16 1.51
N LEU A 171 -1.27 31.49 2.29
CA LEU A 171 -2.06 32.12 3.35
C LEU A 171 -1.12 32.69 4.42
N SER A 172 -1.50 33.85 4.97
CA SER A 172 -0.81 34.43 6.12
C SER A 172 -0.93 33.50 7.35
N PHE A 173 0.01 33.62 8.28
CA PHE A 173 -0.05 32.83 9.52
C PHE A 173 -1.35 33.09 10.32
N SER A 174 -1.87 34.34 10.27
CA SER A 174 -3.14 34.67 10.90
C SER A 174 -4.33 33.94 10.29
N GLU A 175 -4.35 33.76 8.95
CA GLU A 175 -5.39 32.99 8.25
C GLU A 175 -5.26 31.49 8.59
N ILE A 176 -4.04 30.96 8.55
CA ILE A 176 -3.78 29.55 8.91
C ILE A 176 -4.24 29.26 10.35
N LYS A 177 -3.99 30.19 11.29
CA LYS A 177 -4.45 30.05 12.68
C LYS A 177 -5.97 29.97 12.78
N LYS A 178 -6.70 30.86 12.05
CA LYS A 178 -8.17 30.81 11.99
C LYS A 178 -8.69 29.50 11.40
N ILE A 179 -8.05 29.02 10.33
CA ILE A 179 -8.39 27.72 9.71
C ILE A 179 -8.15 26.58 10.70
N ALA A 180 -7.07 26.61 11.49
CA ALA A 180 -6.82 25.60 12.51
C ALA A 180 -7.85 25.64 13.66
N GLU A 181 -8.31 26.82 14.05
CA GLU A 181 -9.39 27.00 15.04
C GLU A 181 -10.72 26.44 14.50
N GLU A 182 -11.08 26.75 13.25
CA GLU A 182 -12.22 26.16 12.54
C GLU A 182 -12.07 24.64 12.40
N GLY A 183 -10.89 24.16 11.99
CA GLY A 183 -10.57 22.77 11.78
C GLY A 183 -10.75 21.91 13.04
N ARG A 184 -10.43 22.46 14.22
CA ARG A 184 -10.66 21.76 15.49
C ARG A 184 -12.13 21.43 15.71
N VAL A 185 -13.03 22.38 15.39
CA VAL A 185 -14.49 22.16 15.50
C VAL A 185 -14.99 21.21 14.40
N ARG A 186 -14.50 21.38 13.17
CA ARG A 186 -14.89 20.52 12.03
C ARG A 186 -14.52 19.07 12.29
N TYR A 187 -13.29 18.79 12.71
CA TYR A 187 -12.77 17.42 12.89
C TYR A 187 -13.42 16.71 14.07
N ALA A 188 -13.72 17.44 15.15
CA ALA A 188 -14.48 16.89 16.28
C ALA A 188 -15.91 16.45 15.89
N ASN A 189 -16.48 17.04 14.82
CA ASN A 189 -17.82 16.75 14.31
C ASN A 189 -17.81 16.02 12.95
N HIS A 190 -16.66 15.49 12.53
CA HIS A 190 -16.47 14.82 11.24
C HIS A 190 -16.95 15.62 10.02
N ILE A 191 -16.77 16.98 10.05
CA ILE A 191 -17.11 17.86 8.93
C ILE A 191 -15.94 17.87 7.94
N PRO A 192 -16.16 17.48 6.66
CA PRO A 192 -15.10 17.40 5.65
C PRO A 192 -14.60 18.80 5.23
N PRO A 193 -13.39 18.89 4.61
CA PRO A 193 -12.44 17.79 4.37
C PRO A 193 -11.40 17.66 5.49
N GLY A 194 -10.63 16.57 5.48
CA GLY A 194 -9.37 16.41 6.22
C GLY A 194 -9.50 15.84 7.64
N TYR A 195 -10.70 15.51 8.13
CA TYR A 195 -10.87 15.00 9.50
C TYR A 195 -10.22 13.62 9.71
N LYS A 196 -10.02 12.84 8.66
CA LYS A 196 -9.31 11.54 8.73
C LYS A 196 -7.82 11.68 9.08
N ASP A 197 -7.24 12.84 8.83
CA ASP A 197 -5.82 13.10 9.16
C ASP A 197 -5.59 13.41 10.65
N SER A 198 -6.64 13.68 11.42
CA SER A 198 -6.55 14.07 12.84
C SER A 198 -5.96 13.00 13.76
N GLY A 199 -5.97 11.72 13.35
CA GLY A 199 -5.39 10.60 14.11
C GLY A 199 -3.92 10.31 13.76
N THR A 200 -3.46 10.77 12.60
CA THR A 200 -2.13 10.42 12.06
C THR A 200 -1.15 11.59 12.00
N LYS A 201 -1.65 12.82 11.93
CA LYS A 201 -0.85 14.04 11.88
C LYS A 201 -1.08 14.90 13.12
N SER A 202 -0.06 15.66 13.55
CA SER A 202 -0.13 16.55 14.71
C SER A 202 0.10 18.01 14.36
N GLY A 203 -0.40 18.92 15.21
CA GLY A 203 -0.25 20.37 15.05
C GLY A 203 -0.99 20.87 13.81
N ILE A 204 -0.46 21.92 13.16
CA ILE A 204 -1.07 22.54 11.98
C ILE A 204 -1.12 21.58 10.79
N ARG A 205 -0.22 20.59 10.72
CA ARG A 205 -0.14 19.64 9.61
C ARG A 205 -1.39 18.78 9.41
N GLN A 206 -2.18 18.57 10.46
CA GLN A 206 -3.44 17.85 10.35
C GLN A 206 -4.51 18.59 9.54
N TYR A 207 -4.37 19.93 9.37
CA TYR A 207 -5.32 20.77 8.65
C TYR A 207 -4.92 21.04 7.19
N GLY A 208 -3.99 20.29 6.62
CA GLY A 208 -3.53 20.47 5.24
C GLY A 208 -4.66 20.48 4.23
N ASP A 209 -5.52 19.47 4.25
CA ASP A 209 -6.67 19.35 3.35
C ASP A 209 -7.65 20.53 3.52
N LEU A 210 -7.87 20.99 4.76
CA LEU A 210 -8.72 22.15 5.02
C LEU A 210 -8.08 23.46 4.51
N ILE A 211 -6.76 23.59 4.61
CA ILE A 211 -6.04 24.76 4.04
C ILE A 211 -6.20 24.77 2.52
N ILE A 212 -5.98 23.63 1.84
CA ILE A 212 -6.19 23.49 0.39
C ILE A 212 -7.63 23.87 0.03
N TRP A 213 -8.61 23.36 0.78
CA TRP A 213 -10.02 23.66 0.59
C TRP A 213 -10.33 25.16 0.65
N LYS A 214 -9.81 25.87 1.66
CA LYS A 214 -10.01 27.34 1.80
C LYS A 214 -9.30 28.11 0.70
N GLU A 215 -8.14 27.66 0.22
CA GLU A 215 -7.47 28.26 -0.93
C GLU A 215 -8.29 28.09 -2.22
N ILE A 216 -8.90 26.92 -2.45
CA ILE A 216 -9.78 26.65 -3.59
C ILE A 216 -11.02 27.58 -3.55
N ILE A 217 -11.69 27.66 -2.41
CA ILE A 217 -12.84 28.56 -2.21
C ILE A 217 -12.44 30.02 -2.49
N ARG A 218 -11.31 30.46 -1.95
CA ARG A 218 -10.79 31.84 -2.19
C ARG A 218 -10.59 32.06 -3.69
N LYS A 219 -9.93 31.16 -4.39
CA LYS A 219 -9.67 31.25 -5.84
C LYS A 219 -10.97 31.34 -6.65
N ALA A 220 -11.95 30.48 -6.32
CA ALA A 220 -13.24 30.48 -7.00
C ALA A 220 -14.01 31.81 -6.82
N LYS A 221 -13.93 32.42 -5.62
CA LYS A 221 -14.53 33.73 -5.33
C LYS A 221 -13.86 34.86 -6.14
N GLU A 222 -12.53 34.86 -6.17
CA GLU A 222 -11.74 35.90 -6.87
C GLU A 222 -11.98 35.90 -8.38
N GLU A 223 -11.90 34.68 -8.97
CA GLU A 223 -12.05 34.54 -10.42
C GLU A 223 -13.51 34.43 -10.89
N LYS A 224 -14.44 34.21 -9.97
CA LYS A 224 -15.86 33.94 -10.26
C LYS A 224 -16.05 32.80 -11.24
N LYS A 225 -15.24 31.73 -11.09
CA LYS A 225 -15.25 30.53 -11.92
C LYS A 225 -15.60 29.28 -11.12
N ASP A 226 -16.17 28.30 -11.84
CA ASP A 226 -16.36 26.96 -11.34
C ASP A 226 -15.00 26.24 -11.19
N ILE A 227 -14.93 25.16 -10.41
CA ILE A 227 -13.70 24.43 -10.13
C ILE A 227 -13.85 22.94 -10.52
N ILE A 228 -12.82 22.41 -11.16
CA ILE A 228 -12.54 20.98 -11.23
C ILE A 228 -11.36 20.70 -10.30
N PHE A 229 -11.54 19.83 -9.32
CA PHE A 229 -10.46 19.39 -8.42
C PHE A 229 -10.02 17.99 -8.82
N ILE A 230 -8.76 17.81 -9.18
CA ILE A 230 -8.17 16.55 -9.59
C ILE A 230 -7.43 15.97 -8.40
N SER A 231 -7.95 14.86 -7.87
CA SER A 231 -7.35 14.15 -6.75
C SER A 231 -7.54 12.64 -6.91
N ASN A 232 -6.55 11.88 -6.50
CA ASN A 232 -6.62 10.43 -6.38
C ASN A 232 -6.85 9.97 -4.93
N ASP A 233 -7.15 10.93 -4.02
CA ASP A 233 -7.47 10.59 -2.64
C ASP A 233 -8.90 10.10 -2.52
N GLN A 234 -9.05 8.82 -2.15
CA GLN A 234 -10.35 8.15 -1.96
C GLN A 234 -10.80 8.15 -0.50
N LYS A 235 -10.28 9.07 0.33
CA LYS A 235 -10.73 9.18 1.71
C LYS A 235 -12.21 9.56 1.80
N VAL A 236 -12.89 8.98 2.78
CA VAL A 236 -14.33 9.18 3.03
C VAL A 236 -14.71 10.63 3.40
N ASP A 237 -13.73 11.48 3.67
CA ASP A 237 -13.92 12.90 3.94
C ASP A 237 -13.86 13.81 2.69
N TRP A 238 -13.48 13.26 1.54
CA TRP A 238 -13.57 13.94 0.24
C TRP A 238 -14.70 13.39 -0.63
N ILE A 239 -14.87 12.06 -0.64
CA ILE A 239 -15.79 11.37 -1.52
C ILE A 239 -16.78 10.52 -0.72
N ILE A 240 -17.93 10.22 -1.34
CA ILE A 240 -18.92 9.29 -0.81
C ILE A 240 -18.43 7.88 -1.11
N THR A 241 -18.27 7.07 -0.05
CA THR A 241 -17.96 5.63 -0.14
C THR A 241 -19.18 4.82 0.32
N ASP A 242 -19.13 3.50 0.14
CA ASP A 242 -20.20 2.60 0.64
C ASP A 242 -20.44 2.74 2.14
N GLU A 243 -19.40 3.00 2.93
CA GLU A 243 -19.52 3.24 4.38
C GLU A 243 -20.29 4.51 4.75
N THR A 244 -20.23 5.52 3.91
CA THR A 244 -20.90 6.81 4.12
C THR A 244 -22.21 6.94 3.37
N ASN A 245 -22.54 5.96 2.53
CA ASN A 245 -23.72 5.98 1.69
C ASN A 245 -24.90 5.27 2.35
N ASN A 246 -25.52 5.92 3.33
CA ASN A 246 -26.78 5.47 3.93
C ASN A 246 -28.01 5.71 3.04
N ASP A 247 -27.84 6.32 1.86
CA ASP A 247 -28.94 6.64 0.95
C ASP A 247 -29.12 5.58 -0.12
N LYS A 248 -30.25 4.92 -0.12
CA LYS A 248 -30.70 3.95 -1.13
C LYS A 248 -30.87 4.55 -2.55
N LEU A 249 -30.68 5.87 -2.71
CA LEU A 249 -30.84 6.61 -3.97
C LEU A 249 -29.55 6.91 -4.71
N ALA A 250 -28.38 6.69 -4.08
CA ALA A 250 -27.09 6.84 -4.78
C ALA A 250 -26.77 5.51 -5.48
N GLU A 251 -26.52 5.56 -6.77
CA GLU A 251 -25.91 4.43 -7.49
C GLU A 251 -24.59 4.07 -6.79
N LYS A 252 -24.35 2.78 -6.57
CA LYS A 252 -23.09 2.30 -6.02
C LYS A 252 -21.98 2.80 -6.93
N PRO A 253 -20.97 3.50 -6.38
CA PRO A 253 -19.83 3.88 -7.21
C PRO A 253 -19.21 2.63 -7.82
N ASN A 254 -18.84 2.71 -9.10
CA ASN A 254 -18.04 1.67 -9.71
C ASN A 254 -16.75 1.54 -8.88
N PRO A 255 -16.39 0.34 -8.40
CA PRO A 255 -15.19 0.18 -7.55
C PRO A 255 -13.90 0.67 -8.21
N ASN A 256 -13.90 0.85 -9.53
CA ASN A 256 -12.76 1.36 -10.30
C ASN A 256 -12.84 2.89 -10.55
N GLU A 257 -13.88 3.56 -10.11
CA GLU A 257 -14.06 5.01 -10.29
C GLU A 257 -13.98 5.73 -8.95
N LEU A 258 -13.49 6.98 -8.99
CA LEU A 258 -13.55 7.86 -7.83
C LEU A 258 -15.01 8.08 -7.45
N GLY A 259 -15.34 7.90 -6.17
CA GLY A 259 -16.70 8.17 -5.67
C GLY A 259 -17.10 9.64 -5.89
N ASN A 260 -18.40 9.92 -5.82
CA ASN A 260 -18.90 11.29 -5.92
C ASN A 260 -18.43 12.15 -4.74
N PRO A 261 -18.20 13.46 -4.93
CA PRO A 261 -17.81 14.36 -3.84
C PRO A 261 -18.81 14.34 -2.69
N ARG A 262 -18.34 14.57 -1.48
CA ARG A 262 -19.20 14.74 -0.30
C ARG A 262 -20.19 15.87 -0.51
N ARG A 263 -21.44 15.67 -0.10
CA ARG A 263 -22.54 16.68 -0.23
C ARG A 263 -22.22 17.94 0.52
N GLU A 264 -21.61 17.80 1.68
CA GLU A 264 -21.20 18.91 2.54
C GLU A 264 -20.22 19.84 1.82
N LEU A 265 -19.25 19.26 1.08
CA LEU A 265 -18.29 20.04 0.30
C LEU A 265 -18.99 20.79 -0.84
N LEU A 266 -19.88 20.12 -1.58
CA LEU A 266 -20.61 20.75 -2.68
C LEU A 266 -21.52 21.88 -2.18
N ALA A 267 -22.18 21.70 -1.02
CA ALA A 267 -23.06 22.69 -0.41
C ALA A 267 -22.26 23.88 0.10
N GLU A 268 -21.20 23.66 0.89
CA GLU A 268 -20.32 24.75 1.39
C GLU A 268 -19.71 25.53 0.21
N PHE A 269 -19.24 24.83 -0.83
CA PHE A 269 -18.65 25.49 -1.98
C PHE A 269 -19.62 26.41 -2.70
N GLU A 270 -20.84 25.93 -2.98
CA GLU A 270 -21.88 26.74 -3.63
C GLU A 270 -22.32 27.91 -2.73
N GLU A 271 -22.50 27.69 -1.43
CA GLU A 271 -22.88 28.71 -0.46
C GLU A 271 -21.83 29.83 -0.40
N GLU A 272 -20.57 29.47 -0.32
CA GLU A 272 -19.47 30.40 -0.16
C GLU A 272 -19.12 31.15 -1.46
N THR A 273 -19.29 30.54 -2.62
CA THR A 273 -18.77 31.05 -3.90
C THR A 273 -19.85 31.44 -4.91
N GLY A 274 -21.06 30.87 -4.78
CA GLY A 274 -22.09 30.91 -5.82
C GLY A 274 -21.70 30.17 -7.09
N ARG A 275 -20.74 29.23 -7.02
CA ARG A 275 -20.18 28.46 -8.13
C ARG A 275 -20.31 26.98 -7.89
N ASN A 276 -20.02 26.19 -8.94
CA ASN A 276 -20.03 24.76 -8.86
C ASN A 276 -18.62 24.19 -8.78
N MET A 277 -18.48 23.04 -8.16
CA MET A 277 -17.26 22.26 -8.21
C MET A 277 -17.57 20.78 -8.41
N TRP A 278 -16.57 20.05 -8.89
CA TRP A 278 -16.58 18.60 -8.92
C TRP A 278 -15.18 18.03 -8.74
N ILE A 279 -15.09 16.81 -8.19
CA ILE A 279 -13.83 16.12 -7.99
C ILE A 279 -13.72 15.01 -9.02
N TYR A 280 -12.58 14.91 -9.70
CA TYR A 280 -12.27 13.87 -10.65
C TYR A 280 -10.94 13.20 -10.30
N SER A 281 -10.79 11.92 -10.64
CA SER A 281 -9.50 11.25 -10.61
C SER A 281 -8.59 11.75 -11.74
N THR A 282 -7.28 11.51 -11.60
CA THR A 282 -6.33 11.79 -12.68
C THR A 282 -6.65 10.96 -13.94
N SER A 283 -7.12 9.72 -13.80
CA SER A 283 -7.53 8.91 -14.95
C SER A 283 -8.73 9.49 -15.67
N SER A 284 -9.76 9.98 -14.93
CA SER A 284 -10.90 10.70 -15.52
C SER A 284 -10.46 11.98 -16.22
N PHE A 285 -9.51 12.73 -15.65
CA PHE A 285 -8.92 13.90 -16.29
C PHE A 285 -8.25 13.54 -17.62
N ILE A 286 -7.42 12.48 -17.65
CA ILE A 286 -6.74 12.02 -18.86
C ILE A 286 -7.76 11.61 -19.94
N THR A 287 -8.82 10.90 -19.56
CA THR A 287 -9.90 10.53 -20.49
C THR A 287 -10.58 11.77 -21.10
N LYS A 288 -10.81 12.80 -20.31
CA LYS A 288 -11.43 14.05 -20.79
C LYS A 288 -10.48 14.90 -21.64
N LEU A 289 -9.15 14.76 -21.47
CA LEU A 289 -8.17 15.46 -22.31
C LEU A 289 -8.38 15.20 -23.80
N GLU A 290 -8.81 14.01 -24.19
CA GLU A 290 -9.09 13.65 -25.57
C GLU A 290 -10.13 14.59 -26.23
N ASN A 291 -11.03 15.16 -25.44
CA ASN A 291 -12.08 16.04 -25.89
C ASN A 291 -11.76 17.53 -25.75
N ILE A 292 -10.99 17.91 -24.74
CA ILE A 292 -10.71 19.32 -24.40
C ILE A 292 -9.38 19.84 -24.93
N TYR A 293 -8.42 18.94 -25.18
CA TYR A 293 -7.11 19.27 -25.72
C TYR A 293 -7.02 18.92 -27.20
N LYS A 294 -6.73 19.90 -28.04
CA LYS A 294 -6.51 19.72 -29.49
C LYS A 294 -5.03 19.82 -29.79
N PRO A 295 -4.32 18.68 -29.90
CA PRO A 295 -2.87 18.68 -30.13
C PRO A 295 -2.54 19.13 -31.56
N PRO A 296 -1.32 19.65 -31.76
CA PRO A 296 -0.79 19.91 -33.09
C PRO A 296 -0.37 18.63 -33.84
N THR A 297 -0.30 17.48 -33.16
CA THR A 297 0.08 16.15 -33.71
C THR A 297 -1.15 15.30 -34.07
N PRO A 298 -1.00 14.21 -34.86
CA PRO A 298 -2.12 13.33 -35.21
C PRO A 298 -2.83 12.79 -33.96
N GLN A 299 -4.11 13.05 -33.85
CA GLN A 299 -4.95 12.78 -32.69
C GLN A 299 -4.94 11.30 -32.26
N LEU A 300 -4.83 10.38 -33.24
CA LEU A 300 -4.85 8.93 -32.97
C LEU A 300 -3.63 8.43 -32.18
N GLU A 301 -2.45 8.95 -32.49
CA GLU A 301 -1.21 8.58 -31.79
C GLU A 301 -1.22 9.08 -30.33
N LEU A 302 -1.68 10.31 -30.11
CA LEU A 302 -1.79 10.87 -28.78
C LEU A 302 -2.82 10.11 -27.93
N GLN A 303 -3.96 9.72 -28.49
CA GLN A 303 -4.99 8.93 -27.79
C GLN A 303 -4.42 7.60 -27.29
N GLY A 304 -3.64 6.88 -28.12
CA GLY A 304 -2.99 5.64 -27.70
C GLY A 304 -2.03 5.86 -26.52
N LYS A 305 -1.23 6.93 -26.57
CA LYS A 305 -0.29 7.27 -25.49
C LYS A 305 -1.01 7.70 -24.21
N LEU A 306 -2.08 8.48 -24.29
CA LEU A 306 -2.90 8.87 -23.15
C LEU A 306 -3.61 7.65 -22.52
N GLY A 307 -4.03 6.67 -23.32
CA GLY A 307 -4.54 5.40 -22.81
C GLY A 307 -3.56 4.68 -21.90
N VAL A 308 -2.29 4.58 -22.32
CA VAL A 308 -1.22 3.98 -21.50
C VAL A 308 -1.01 4.77 -20.21
N VAL A 309 -0.97 6.11 -20.28
CA VAL A 309 -0.81 6.96 -19.08
C VAL A 309 -1.95 6.72 -18.11
N ARG A 310 -3.20 6.68 -18.59
CA ARG A 310 -4.38 6.39 -17.78
C ARG A 310 -4.24 5.05 -17.06
N ASP A 311 -3.94 3.99 -17.82
CA ASP A 311 -3.87 2.63 -17.29
C ASP A 311 -2.77 2.50 -16.19
N VAL A 312 -1.62 3.14 -16.38
CA VAL A 312 -0.55 3.20 -15.36
C VAL A 312 -1.04 3.92 -14.10
N ILE A 313 -1.68 5.08 -14.24
CA ILE A 313 -2.20 5.84 -13.09
C ILE A 313 -3.29 5.05 -12.35
N GLU A 314 -4.21 4.41 -13.05
CA GLU A 314 -5.26 3.57 -12.45
C GLU A 314 -4.66 2.42 -11.64
N GLN A 315 -3.66 1.74 -12.18
CA GLN A 315 -2.96 0.66 -11.48
C GLN A 315 -2.27 1.17 -10.21
N LEU A 316 -1.56 2.30 -10.28
CA LEU A 316 -0.90 2.91 -9.13
C LEU A 316 -1.89 3.29 -8.02
N VAL A 317 -3.02 3.89 -8.40
CA VAL A 317 -4.06 4.30 -7.43
C VAL A 317 -4.68 3.07 -6.78
N LYS A 318 -4.97 2.03 -7.55
CA LYS A 318 -5.50 0.75 -7.06
C LYS A 318 -4.57 0.11 -6.05
N GLU A 319 -3.29 -0.05 -6.38
CA GLU A 319 -2.29 -0.64 -5.46
C GLU A 319 -2.13 0.19 -4.17
N ARG A 320 -2.12 1.52 -4.29
CA ARG A 320 -2.04 2.41 -3.13
C ARG A 320 -3.25 2.26 -2.20
N ASN A 321 -4.44 2.12 -2.76
CA ASN A 321 -5.66 1.93 -1.99
C ASN A 321 -5.68 0.57 -1.28
N ILE A 322 -5.27 -0.51 -1.95
CA ILE A 322 -5.12 -1.83 -1.33
C ILE A 322 -4.14 -1.73 -0.14
N LYS A 323 -2.94 -1.16 -0.35
CA LYS A 323 -1.93 -1.03 0.71
C LYS A 323 -2.40 -0.15 1.88
N ARG A 324 -3.19 0.89 1.62
CA ARG A 324 -3.71 1.80 2.65
C ARG A 324 -4.84 1.18 3.47
N ASN A 325 -5.70 0.41 2.84
CA ASN A 325 -6.88 -0.18 3.48
C ASN A 325 -6.56 -1.51 4.16
N ALA A 326 -5.40 -2.10 3.87
CA ALA A 326 -4.98 -3.36 4.43
C ALA A 326 -4.87 -3.31 5.97
N SER A 327 -5.66 -4.13 6.65
CA SER A 327 -5.70 -4.26 8.11
C SER A 327 -4.42 -4.90 8.66
N GLU A 328 -4.28 -4.99 9.99
CA GLU A 328 -3.18 -5.75 10.61
C GLU A 328 -3.28 -7.26 10.32
N SER A 329 -4.48 -7.75 10.01
CA SER A 329 -4.73 -9.14 9.60
C SER A 329 -4.61 -9.36 8.08
N SER A 330 -4.28 -8.34 7.30
CA SER A 330 -4.20 -8.45 5.85
C SER A 330 -2.83 -8.88 5.37
N LEU A 331 -2.76 -10.02 4.71
CA LEU A 331 -1.64 -10.48 3.91
C LEU A 331 -1.80 -9.92 2.49
N LEU A 332 -0.80 -9.17 2.00
CA LEU A 332 -0.80 -8.65 0.64
C LEU A 332 0.13 -9.47 -0.24
N ILE A 333 -0.41 -10.00 -1.32
CA ILE A 333 0.30 -10.88 -2.26
C ILE A 333 0.25 -10.29 -3.66
N ARG A 334 1.38 -10.33 -4.34
CA ARG A 334 1.49 -10.04 -5.77
C ARG A 334 1.55 -11.33 -6.55
N CYS A 335 0.62 -11.54 -7.46
CA CYS A 335 0.58 -12.72 -8.32
C CYS A 335 1.72 -12.70 -9.35
N ASP A 336 2.50 -13.78 -9.44
CA ASP A 336 3.61 -13.88 -10.41
C ASP A 336 3.12 -14.02 -11.86
N ASN A 337 1.90 -14.54 -12.07
CA ASN A 337 1.35 -14.74 -13.41
C ASN A 337 0.85 -13.44 -14.05
N CYS A 338 0.14 -12.59 -13.31
CA CYS A 338 -0.48 -11.37 -13.86
C CYS A 338 0.02 -10.06 -13.25
N GLY A 339 0.87 -10.12 -12.20
CA GLY A 339 1.39 -8.94 -11.51
C GLY A 339 0.37 -8.21 -10.61
N GLU A 340 -0.86 -8.72 -10.50
CA GLU A 340 -1.90 -8.10 -9.67
C GLU A 340 -1.56 -8.19 -8.18
N LEU A 341 -1.70 -7.07 -7.47
CA LEU A 341 -1.64 -7.02 -6.01
C LEU A 341 -3.05 -7.23 -5.46
N PHE A 342 -3.21 -8.14 -4.50
CA PHE A 342 -4.48 -8.40 -3.83
C PHE A 342 -4.28 -8.68 -2.34
N GLU A 343 -5.36 -8.60 -1.60
CA GLU A 343 -5.42 -8.75 -0.15
C GLU A 343 -6.13 -10.05 0.22
N ILE A 344 -5.61 -10.72 1.23
CA ILE A 344 -6.25 -11.87 1.89
C ILE A 344 -6.31 -11.55 3.39
N ASP A 345 -7.49 -11.65 3.99
CA ASP A 345 -7.63 -11.54 5.44
C ASP A 345 -7.33 -12.90 6.08
N VAL A 346 -6.26 -12.98 6.87
CA VAL A 346 -5.88 -14.23 7.55
C VAL A 346 -6.88 -14.68 8.60
N ASN A 347 -7.85 -13.84 9.00
CA ASN A 347 -8.96 -14.28 9.84
C ASN A 347 -9.92 -15.23 9.11
N ASP A 348 -9.88 -15.28 7.78
CA ASP A 348 -10.69 -16.19 6.96
C ASP A 348 -10.02 -17.58 6.82
N PHE A 349 -8.77 -17.74 7.29
CA PHE A 349 -8.05 -19.03 7.23
C PHE A 349 -8.59 -20.01 8.23
N GLN A 350 -8.58 -21.31 7.82
CA GLN A 350 -8.88 -22.44 8.69
C GLN A 350 -7.57 -23.10 9.10
N PHE A 351 -6.90 -22.52 10.09
CA PHE A 351 -5.59 -23.02 10.52
C PHE A 351 -5.66 -24.47 11.00
N GLU A 352 -5.06 -25.39 10.26
CA GLU A 352 -4.86 -26.77 10.64
C GLU A 352 -3.37 -27.01 10.92
N TRP A 353 -2.91 -26.56 12.10
CA TRP A 353 -1.51 -26.67 12.48
C TRP A 353 -1.06 -28.10 12.70
N GLN A 354 0.07 -28.47 12.09
CA GLN A 354 0.75 -29.74 12.25
C GLN A 354 2.17 -29.51 12.72
N VAL A 355 2.68 -30.36 13.62
CA VAL A 355 4.08 -30.31 14.05
C VAL A 355 4.94 -30.89 12.93
N GLU A 356 5.78 -30.06 12.33
CA GLU A 356 6.70 -30.46 11.26
C GLU A 356 8.04 -30.94 11.82
N SER A 357 8.60 -30.22 12.78
CA SER A 357 9.88 -30.57 13.41
C SER A 357 9.89 -30.25 14.90
N SER A 358 10.77 -30.93 15.64
CA SER A 358 11.00 -30.67 17.06
C SER A 358 12.45 -30.97 17.41
N ASP A 359 13.19 -29.94 17.84
CA ASP A 359 14.60 -30.01 18.22
C ASP A 359 14.81 -29.70 19.69
N GLU A 360 15.51 -30.56 20.43
CA GLU A 360 15.85 -30.35 21.84
C GLU A 360 16.84 -29.20 22.01
N ARG A 361 16.48 -28.23 22.85
CA ARG A 361 17.30 -27.06 23.22
C ARG A 361 17.41 -26.91 24.74
N ALA A 362 18.17 -25.90 25.18
CA ALA A 362 18.49 -25.70 26.60
C ALA A 362 17.26 -25.41 27.50
N MET A 363 16.17 -24.87 26.93
CA MET A 363 14.93 -24.56 27.67
C MET A 363 13.72 -25.34 27.14
N GLY A 364 13.93 -26.61 26.76
CA GLY A 364 12.91 -27.48 26.18
C GLY A 364 12.97 -27.55 24.64
N PRO A 365 12.11 -28.33 24.03
CA PRO A 365 12.09 -28.46 22.57
C PRO A 365 11.70 -27.14 21.89
N GLU A 366 12.34 -26.84 20.78
CA GLU A 366 11.82 -25.90 19.79
C GLU A 366 10.96 -26.69 18.83
N CYS A 367 9.69 -26.30 18.72
CA CYS A 367 8.73 -26.96 17.82
C CYS A 367 8.38 -26.04 16.67
N GLU A 368 8.39 -26.58 15.46
CA GLU A 368 7.88 -25.94 14.26
C GLU A 368 6.49 -26.45 13.95
N TYR A 369 5.56 -25.54 13.75
CA TYR A 369 4.20 -25.84 13.34
C TYR A 369 3.95 -25.26 11.96
N VAL A 370 3.32 -26.04 11.09
CA VAL A 370 3.00 -25.65 9.72
C VAL A 370 1.50 -25.78 9.47
N SER A 371 0.94 -24.80 8.76
CA SER A 371 -0.45 -24.83 8.27
C SER A 371 -0.47 -24.45 6.80
N TYR A 372 -1.37 -25.07 6.02
CA TYR A 372 -1.47 -24.90 4.58
C TYR A 372 -2.81 -24.30 4.20
N GLU A 373 -2.78 -23.28 3.35
CA GLU A 373 -3.97 -22.66 2.79
C GLU A 373 -3.85 -22.57 1.27
N ASN A 374 -4.98 -22.62 0.57
CA ASN A 374 -5.03 -22.46 -0.89
C ASN A 374 -5.96 -21.34 -1.29
N PHE A 375 -5.53 -20.54 -2.25
CA PHE A 375 -6.34 -19.44 -2.78
C PHE A 375 -6.13 -19.24 -4.29
N LYS A 376 -7.06 -18.54 -4.93
CA LYS A 376 -6.97 -18.16 -6.35
C LYS A 376 -6.76 -16.67 -6.50
N CYS A 377 -5.83 -16.30 -7.38
CA CYS A 377 -5.69 -14.90 -7.76
C CYS A 377 -7.04 -14.38 -8.31
N PRO A 378 -7.59 -13.29 -7.75
CA PRO A 378 -8.90 -12.78 -8.16
C PRO A 378 -8.94 -12.26 -9.59
N SER A 379 -7.79 -11.89 -10.17
CA SER A 379 -7.70 -11.32 -11.52
C SER A 379 -7.49 -12.36 -12.61
N CYS A 380 -6.62 -13.36 -12.40
CA CYS A 380 -6.28 -14.34 -13.44
C CYS A 380 -6.66 -15.79 -13.11
N GLY A 381 -7.14 -16.06 -11.88
CA GLY A 381 -7.53 -17.39 -11.43
C GLY A 381 -6.37 -18.35 -11.17
N GLN A 382 -5.11 -17.87 -11.14
CA GLN A 382 -3.94 -18.69 -10.79
C GLN A 382 -4.11 -19.26 -9.38
N ASP A 383 -3.95 -20.58 -9.25
CA ASP A 383 -3.90 -21.24 -7.95
C ASP A 383 -2.57 -20.95 -7.24
N ASN A 384 -2.65 -20.67 -5.96
CA ASN A 384 -1.52 -20.39 -5.08
C ASN A 384 -1.71 -21.15 -3.77
N ASP A 385 -0.63 -21.75 -3.28
CA ASP A 385 -0.58 -22.35 -1.97
C ASP A 385 0.19 -21.43 -1.03
N ILE A 386 -0.30 -21.26 0.19
CA ILE A 386 0.37 -20.54 1.27
C ILE A 386 0.81 -21.58 2.30
N GLU A 387 2.09 -21.58 2.63
CA GLU A 387 2.65 -22.30 3.76
C GLU A 387 2.93 -21.32 4.88
N LEU A 388 2.35 -21.59 6.04
CA LEU A 388 2.46 -20.76 7.23
C LEU A 388 3.27 -21.51 8.26
N HIS A 389 4.43 -20.96 8.63
CA HIS A 389 5.34 -21.54 9.62
C HIS A 389 5.37 -20.69 10.86
N ILE A 390 5.31 -21.35 12.03
CA ILE A 390 5.54 -20.70 13.31
C ILE A 390 6.42 -21.59 14.19
N TRP A 391 7.30 -20.96 14.96
CA TRP A 391 8.18 -21.64 15.90
C TRP A 391 7.84 -21.30 17.32
N GLU A 392 7.74 -22.33 18.14
CA GLU A 392 7.55 -22.24 19.58
C GLU A 392 8.89 -22.46 20.28
N TYR A 393 9.38 -21.47 21.05
CA TYR A 393 10.54 -21.60 21.91
C TYR A 393 10.69 -20.41 22.85
N PRO A 394 10.83 -20.64 24.20
CA PRO A 394 10.58 -21.91 24.89
C PRO A 394 9.11 -22.33 24.81
N MET A 395 8.77 -23.53 25.31
CA MET A 395 7.39 -24.05 25.31
C MET A 395 6.38 -22.99 25.77
N GLY A 396 5.27 -22.83 25.02
CA GLY A 396 4.24 -21.81 25.22
C GLY A 396 4.61 -20.40 24.75
N ALA A 397 5.77 -20.20 24.14
CA ALA A 397 6.20 -18.88 23.68
C ALA A 397 6.41 -18.86 22.16
N PHE A 398 5.77 -17.90 21.51
CA PHE A 398 6.01 -17.60 20.11
C PHE A 398 7.44 -17.09 19.92
N ASN A 399 8.22 -17.76 19.08
CA ASN A 399 9.62 -17.43 18.82
C ASN A 399 9.81 -16.70 17.48
N ASP A 400 9.33 -17.32 16.40
CA ASP A 400 9.50 -16.81 15.03
C ASP A 400 8.34 -17.27 14.13
N GLN A 401 8.27 -16.71 12.93
CA GLN A 401 7.31 -17.07 11.90
C GLN A 401 7.89 -16.88 10.51
N ASP A 402 7.43 -17.67 9.55
CA ASP A 402 7.65 -17.45 8.12
C ASP A 402 6.36 -17.74 7.33
N ILE A 403 6.23 -17.14 6.16
CA ILE A 403 5.09 -17.32 5.27
C ILE A 403 5.64 -17.45 3.87
N ASP A 404 5.39 -18.61 3.24
CA ASP A 404 5.75 -18.88 1.87
C ASP A 404 4.50 -18.92 0.97
N VAL A 405 4.63 -18.43 -0.25
CA VAL A 405 3.55 -18.39 -1.23
C VAL A 405 4.06 -18.96 -2.56
N SER A 406 3.41 -20.02 -3.05
CA SER A 406 3.65 -20.49 -4.41
C SER A 406 3.09 -19.51 -5.43
N ASN A 407 3.75 -19.31 -6.58
CA ASN A 407 3.30 -18.46 -7.68
C ASN A 407 2.94 -17.01 -7.30
N GLY A 408 3.57 -16.47 -6.24
CA GLY A 408 3.36 -15.12 -5.76
C GLY A 408 4.47 -14.62 -4.87
N SER A 409 4.49 -13.31 -4.61
CA SER A 409 5.41 -12.67 -3.67
C SER A 409 4.65 -11.87 -2.62
N ILE A 410 5.13 -11.93 -1.38
CA ILE A 410 4.51 -11.24 -0.24
C ILE A 410 4.98 -9.77 -0.23
N GLU A 411 4.05 -8.84 -0.37
CA GLU A 411 4.30 -7.38 -0.29
C GLU A 411 4.07 -6.84 1.15
N LYS A 412 3.22 -7.51 1.91
CA LYS A 412 2.98 -7.24 3.33
C LYS A 412 2.68 -8.54 4.05
N SER A 413 3.48 -8.88 5.03
CA SER A 413 3.26 -10.00 5.93
C SER A 413 2.33 -9.63 7.09
N VAL A 414 1.84 -10.64 7.81
CA VAL A 414 0.99 -10.52 8.98
C VAL A 414 1.67 -11.15 10.20
N ASN A 415 1.24 -10.76 11.39
CA ASN A 415 1.69 -11.41 12.61
C ASN A 415 0.79 -12.60 12.94
N LEU A 416 1.38 -13.81 12.94
CA LEU A 416 0.69 -15.07 13.19
C LEU A 416 0.64 -15.45 14.67
N SER A 417 1.29 -14.72 15.58
CA SER A 417 1.39 -15.09 17.00
C SER A 417 0.04 -15.32 17.68
N ARG A 418 -1.01 -14.60 17.26
CA ARG A 418 -2.38 -14.74 17.80
C ARG A 418 -3.12 -16.00 17.29
N PHE A 419 -2.60 -16.67 16.27
CA PHE A 419 -3.17 -17.88 15.69
C PHE A 419 -2.36 -19.11 16.07
N ALA A 420 -1.30 -18.94 16.87
CA ALA A 420 -0.42 -20.02 17.29
C ALA A 420 -1.18 -21.09 18.09
N PRO A 421 -0.97 -22.38 17.85
CA PRO A 421 -1.68 -23.47 18.53
C PRO A 421 -1.01 -23.83 19.87
N PHE A 422 -0.29 -22.90 20.47
CA PHE A 422 0.44 -23.18 21.71
C PHE A 422 -0.50 -23.29 22.89
N ASP A 423 -0.28 -24.29 23.71
CA ASP A 423 -0.95 -24.39 25.00
C ASP A 423 -0.53 -23.26 25.94
N ASP A 424 -1.45 -22.79 26.77
CA ASP A 424 -1.14 -21.82 27.83
C ASP A 424 -0.28 -22.48 28.90
N TYR A 425 1.06 -22.32 28.75
CA TYR A 425 2.02 -22.81 29.72
C TYR A 425 2.34 -21.70 30.73
N ASP A 426 1.90 -21.92 31.98
CA ASP A 426 2.25 -21.08 33.10
C ASP A 426 3.27 -21.77 34.04
N ALA A 427 3.91 -21.00 34.91
CA ALA A 427 4.80 -21.57 35.90
C ALA A 427 3.99 -22.26 36.99
N CYS A 428 4.18 -23.58 37.15
CA CYS A 428 3.57 -24.35 38.24
C CYS A 428 3.90 -23.72 39.58
N ILE A 429 2.91 -23.43 40.41
CA ILE A 429 3.08 -22.78 41.73
C ILE A 429 3.89 -23.62 42.69
N ARG A 430 4.07 -24.95 42.46
CA ARG A 430 4.78 -25.85 43.32
C ARG A 430 6.22 -26.14 42.89
N CYS A 431 6.45 -26.48 41.60
CA CYS A 431 7.78 -26.80 41.10
C CYS A 431 8.45 -25.66 40.32
N GLY A 432 7.69 -24.66 39.87
CA GLY A 432 8.19 -23.55 39.06
C GLY A 432 8.42 -23.89 37.59
N GLU A 433 8.17 -25.12 37.17
CA GLU A 433 8.28 -25.53 35.77
C GLU A 433 7.08 -24.97 34.96
N ARG A 434 7.33 -24.56 33.73
CA ARG A 434 6.28 -24.14 32.78
C ARG A 434 5.57 -25.38 32.24
N ALA A 435 4.26 -25.44 32.41
CA ALA A 435 3.41 -26.53 31.97
C ALA A 435 1.96 -26.05 31.83
N VAL A 436 1.12 -26.84 31.18
CA VAL A 436 -0.34 -26.67 31.27
C VAL A 436 -0.75 -26.91 32.71
N LEU A 437 -1.39 -25.91 33.31
CA LEU A 437 -1.80 -25.93 34.72
C LEU A 437 -3.29 -26.25 34.84
N ASN A 438 -3.64 -26.96 35.92
CA ASN A 438 -5.01 -27.14 36.32
C ASN A 438 -5.58 -25.88 37.02
N ASP A 439 -6.86 -25.89 37.39
CA ASP A 439 -7.58 -24.77 38.01
C ASP A 439 -6.94 -24.24 39.32
N ILE A 440 -6.05 -25.02 39.94
CA ILE A 440 -5.33 -24.62 41.15
C ILE A 440 -3.85 -24.29 40.92
N GLY A 441 -3.42 -24.15 39.63
CA GLY A 441 -2.08 -23.71 39.26
C GLY A 441 -0.98 -24.78 39.41
N LEU A 442 -1.33 -26.09 39.37
CA LEU A 442 -0.38 -27.19 39.41
C LEU A 442 -0.23 -27.86 38.05
N CYS A 443 1.01 -28.21 37.69
CA CYS A 443 1.26 -29.11 36.56
C CYS A 443 0.82 -30.55 36.89
N GLU A 444 0.64 -31.39 35.88
CA GLU A 444 0.15 -32.77 36.03
C GLU A 444 0.99 -33.58 37.02
N ASN A 445 2.32 -33.45 36.98
CA ASN A 445 3.21 -34.15 37.90
C ASN A 445 2.97 -33.74 39.34
N CYS A 446 2.88 -32.43 39.60
CA CYS A 446 2.62 -31.91 40.95
C CYS A 446 1.20 -32.20 41.44
N GLN A 447 0.22 -32.26 40.55
CA GLN A 447 -1.14 -32.71 40.85
C GLN A 447 -1.14 -34.20 41.26
N ASN A 448 -0.49 -35.05 40.47
CA ASN A 448 -0.39 -36.49 40.79
C ASN A 448 0.30 -36.75 42.11
N GLU A 449 1.33 -35.98 42.47
CA GLU A 449 1.97 -36.08 43.80
C GLU A 449 1.06 -35.59 44.91
N TYR A 450 0.32 -34.51 44.71
CA TYR A 450 -0.67 -34.00 45.64
C TYR A 450 -1.79 -35.00 45.91
N ASP A 451 -2.31 -35.61 44.86
CA ASP A 451 -3.36 -36.64 44.93
C ASP A 451 -2.87 -37.93 45.64
N ARG A 452 -1.60 -38.33 45.41
CA ARG A 452 -0.99 -39.46 46.15
C ARG A 452 -0.84 -39.12 47.63
N PHE A 453 -0.47 -37.88 47.98
CA PHE A 453 -0.35 -37.47 49.36
C PHE A 453 -1.70 -37.46 50.10
N ILE A 454 -2.74 -36.94 49.48
CA ILE A 454 -4.11 -36.93 50.05
C ILE A 454 -4.65 -38.35 50.22
N ASN A 455 -4.39 -39.26 49.26
CA ASN A 455 -4.91 -40.63 49.28
C ASN A 455 -4.03 -41.58 50.09
N SER A 456 -2.95 -41.14 50.70
CA SER A 456 -2.04 -41.95 51.54
C SER A 456 -2.38 -41.90 53.03
N ASP A 457 -3.31 -41.04 53.44
CA ASP A 457 -3.74 -40.84 54.84
C ASP A 457 -5.02 -41.58 55.21
N ASP A 458 -5.45 -42.63 54.38
CA ASP A 458 -6.53 -43.55 54.69
C ASP A 458 -6.00 -44.97 55.09
#